data_fa3284a6f719d666b4476b0d656d3a25
#
_entry.id   fa3284a6f719d666b4476b0d656d3a25
#
_cell.length_a   1.000
_cell.length_b   1.000
_cell.length_c   1.000
_cell.angle_alpha   90.00
_cell.angle_beta   90.00
_cell.angle_gamma   90.00
#
_symmetry.space_group_name_H-M   'P 1'
#
loop_
_entity.id
_entity.type
_entity.pdbx_description
1 polymer ?
#
loop_
_entity_poly.entity_id
_entity_poly.type
_entity_poly.pdbx_seq_one_letter_code
_entity_poly.pdbx_strand_id
1 'polypeptide(L)'
;LQYFTLSKHACLMDGPKTEKDFEDLTQALQLVKDIIASVDSKVNEHEKKKRLKEIYTRTDSKSITRMKNGQMFAREDLLRSRRLLHDGPLQLKNAAGRLKDVHALLLSDVFLFLQEKDQKYVFASLDQRATVISLQKLIVREVAHEERGLFLITAGIAIPEMVEVHASSREERNTWMQLIQDAIEKDDDEGIPSETEEDRKLLETKTKEMRGEQLSFC
;
A
#
# COMPACT_ATOMS: atom_id res chain seq x y z
N LEU A 1 -20.35 11.33 13.40
CA LEU A 1 -20.46 10.20 14.35
C LEU A 1 -21.19 10.59 15.65
N GLN A 2 -20.89 11.72 16.29
CA GLN A 2 -21.58 12.18 17.53
C GLN A 2 -23.08 12.46 17.33
N TYR A 3 -23.48 13.06 16.23
CA TYR A 3 -24.92 13.30 15.91
C TYR A 3 -25.71 12.00 15.72
N PHE A 4 -25.05 10.96 15.18
CA PHE A 4 -25.68 9.66 14.97
C PHE A 4 -25.91 8.88 16.27
N THR A 5 -25.04 9.04 17.25
CA THR A 5 -25.17 8.42 18.57
C THR A 5 -26.30 9.09 19.37
N LEU A 6 -26.49 10.41 19.24
CA LEU A 6 -27.58 11.15 19.86
C LEU A 6 -28.94 10.79 19.23
N SER A 7 -29.00 10.59 17.90
CA SER A 7 -30.22 10.15 17.21
C SER A 7 -30.65 8.73 17.64
N LYS A 8 -29.69 7.82 17.84
CA LYS A 8 -29.96 6.48 18.36
C LYS A 8 -30.55 6.53 19.79
N HIS A 9 -30.08 7.46 20.62
CA HIS A 9 -30.58 7.62 21.99
C HIS A 9 -32.00 8.21 22.02
N ALA A 10 -32.28 9.18 21.14
CA ALA A 10 -33.59 9.80 21.01
C ALA A 10 -34.67 8.83 20.50
N CYS A 11 -34.35 7.97 19.53
CA CYS A 11 -35.24 6.94 19.03
C CYS A 11 -35.50 5.82 20.07
N LEU A 12 -34.57 5.57 20.99
CA LEU A 12 -34.74 4.58 22.05
C LEU A 12 -35.61 5.10 23.23
N MET A 13 -35.80 6.42 23.37
CA MET A 13 -36.62 7.03 24.42
C MET A 13 -38.12 6.85 24.17
N ASP A 14 -38.56 6.80 22.90
CA ASP A 14 -39.96 6.54 22.53
C ASP A 14 -40.23 5.07 22.17
N GLY A 15 -39.33 4.17 22.40
CA GLY A 15 -39.27 2.73 22.19
C GLY A 15 -40.09 2.18 21.01
N PRO A 16 -39.55 1.25 20.23
CA PRO A 16 -40.29 0.61 19.15
C PRO A 16 -41.53 -0.07 19.74
N LYS A 17 -42.71 0.20 19.19
CA LYS A 17 -44.00 -0.31 19.67
C LYS A 17 -44.15 -1.81 19.39
N THR A 18 -43.35 -2.37 18.50
CA THR A 18 -43.30 -3.79 18.14
C THR A 18 -41.89 -4.25 17.88
N GLU A 19 -41.62 -5.55 18.00
CA GLU A 19 -40.32 -6.17 17.64
C GLU A 19 -39.95 -5.90 16.18
N LYS A 20 -40.93 -5.89 15.30
CA LYS A 20 -40.75 -5.56 13.88
C LYS A 20 -40.27 -4.11 13.64
N ASP A 21 -40.83 -3.16 14.40
CA ASP A 21 -40.39 -1.74 14.29
C ASP A 21 -38.93 -1.59 14.71
N PHE A 22 -38.46 -2.40 15.68
CA PHE A 22 -37.06 -2.42 16.11
C PHE A 22 -36.15 -3.01 15.03
N GLU A 23 -36.56 -4.11 14.40
CA GLU A 23 -35.81 -4.72 13.29
C GLU A 23 -35.72 -3.76 12.09
N ASP A 24 -36.83 -3.17 11.66
CA ASP A 24 -36.89 -2.22 10.55
C ASP A 24 -36.01 -0.99 10.82
N LEU A 25 -36.02 -0.47 12.05
CA LEU A 25 -35.19 0.67 12.46
C LEU A 25 -33.70 0.31 12.47
N THR A 26 -33.37 -0.90 12.94
CA THR A 26 -31.99 -1.38 12.96
C THR A 26 -31.45 -1.56 11.55
N GLN A 27 -32.26 -2.13 10.65
CA GLN A 27 -31.90 -2.28 9.24
C GLN A 27 -31.72 -0.93 8.55
N ALA A 28 -32.62 0.03 8.76
CA ALA A 28 -32.51 1.36 8.23
C ALA A 28 -31.24 2.07 8.72
N LEU A 29 -30.91 1.93 10.00
CA LEU A 29 -29.69 2.48 10.59
C LEU A 29 -28.43 1.87 9.96
N GLN A 30 -28.43 0.55 9.70
CA GLN A 30 -27.31 -0.12 9.05
C GLN A 30 -27.13 0.36 7.62
N LEU A 31 -28.20 0.49 6.83
CA LEU A 31 -28.16 1.03 5.47
C LEU A 31 -27.57 2.45 5.42
N VAL A 32 -27.98 3.32 6.35
CA VAL A 32 -27.43 4.68 6.42
C VAL A 32 -25.93 4.65 6.75
N LYS A 33 -25.48 3.80 7.67
CA LYS A 33 -24.05 3.63 7.99
C LYS A 33 -23.26 3.15 6.77
N ASP A 34 -23.80 2.20 6.01
CA ASP A 34 -23.15 1.66 4.82
C ASP A 34 -23.03 2.72 3.72
N ILE A 35 -24.07 3.55 3.54
CA ILE A 35 -24.02 4.69 2.61
C ILE A 35 -22.94 5.69 3.04
N ILE A 36 -22.88 6.06 4.32
CA ILE A 36 -21.87 6.98 4.84
C ILE A 36 -20.47 6.42 4.61
N ALA A 37 -20.24 5.17 4.98
CA ALA A 37 -18.95 4.49 4.78
C ALA A 37 -18.54 4.45 3.30
N SER A 38 -19.49 4.20 2.40
CA SER A 38 -19.26 4.19 0.95
C SER A 38 -18.89 5.58 0.43
N VAL A 39 -19.56 6.62 0.89
CA VAL A 39 -19.25 8.03 0.51
C VAL A 39 -17.86 8.42 1.03
N ASP A 40 -17.56 8.15 2.31
CA ASP A 40 -16.27 8.45 2.93
C ASP A 40 -15.12 7.73 2.19
N SER A 41 -15.33 6.49 1.80
CA SER A 41 -14.36 5.72 1.01
C SER A 41 -14.08 6.37 -0.35
N LYS A 42 -15.12 6.78 -1.08
CA LYS A 42 -14.97 7.45 -2.38
C LYS A 42 -14.31 8.82 -2.28
N VAL A 43 -14.66 9.60 -1.25
CA VAL A 43 -14.02 10.89 -0.99
C VAL A 43 -12.54 10.71 -0.71
N ASN A 44 -12.17 9.77 0.16
CA ASN A 44 -10.79 9.44 0.49
C ASN A 44 -10.01 8.98 -0.76
N GLU A 45 -10.61 8.13 -1.60
CA GLU A 45 -9.99 7.70 -2.86
C GLU A 45 -9.72 8.89 -3.79
N HIS A 46 -10.69 9.79 -3.92
CA HIS A 46 -10.55 11.00 -4.73
C HIS A 46 -9.45 11.92 -4.20
N GLU A 47 -9.40 12.14 -2.90
CA GLU A 47 -8.36 12.96 -2.24
C GLU A 47 -6.97 12.36 -2.45
N LYS A 48 -6.81 11.05 -2.26
CA LYS A 48 -5.55 10.35 -2.50
C LYS A 48 -5.11 10.43 -3.97
N LYS A 49 -6.04 10.30 -4.91
CA LYS A 49 -5.75 10.48 -6.34
C LYS A 49 -5.31 11.91 -6.67
N LYS A 50 -5.97 12.91 -6.10
CA LYS A 50 -5.59 14.31 -6.22
C LYS A 50 -4.20 14.54 -5.64
N ARG A 51 -3.94 14.03 -4.44
CA ARG A 51 -2.64 14.14 -3.76
C ARG A 51 -1.51 13.52 -4.57
N LEU A 52 -1.70 12.33 -5.12
CA LEU A 52 -0.71 11.68 -5.99
C LEU A 52 -0.40 12.51 -7.24
N LYS A 53 -1.43 13.13 -7.83
CA LYS A 53 -1.26 14.03 -8.98
C LYS A 53 -0.49 15.30 -8.61
N GLU A 54 -0.69 15.86 -7.45
CA GLU A 54 0.08 17.00 -6.93
C GLU A 54 1.57 16.63 -6.77
N ILE A 55 1.86 15.48 -6.15
CA ILE A 55 3.21 14.95 -5.98
C ILE A 55 3.86 14.73 -7.35
N TYR A 56 3.15 14.07 -8.27
CA TYR A 56 3.62 13.89 -9.65
C TYR A 56 3.99 15.20 -10.32
N THR A 57 3.15 16.23 -10.20
CA THR A 57 3.39 17.54 -10.83
C THR A 57 4.63 18.24 -10.24
N ARG A 58 4.85 18.07 -8.93
CA ARG A 58 6.04 18.61 -8.23
C ARG A 58 7.30 17.78 -8.44
N THR A 59 7.20 16.55 -8.93
CA THR A 59 8.38 15.70 -9.18
C THR A 59 9.09 16.13 -10.45
N ASP A 60 10.41 16.27 -10.37
CA ASP A 60 11.25 16.66 -11.51
C ASP A 60 11.13 15.60 -12.62
N SER A 61 10.89 16.06 -13.85
CA SER A 61 10.72 15.18 -15.02
C SER A 61 11.97 14.39 -15.41
N LYS A 62 13.14 14.86 -15.00
CA LYS A 62 14.43 14.19 -15.23
C LYS A 62 14.82 13.25 -14.10
N SER A 63 14.04 13.25 -13.00
CA SER A 63 14.32 12.38 -11.87
C SER A 63 13.98 10.94 -12.24
N ILE A 64 14.98 10.08 -12.13
CA ILE A 64 14.89 8.66 -12.41
C ILE A 64 15.74 7.91 -11.39
N THR A 65 15.30 6.74 -10.96
CA THR A 65 16.03 5.88 -10.03
C THR A 65 16.00 4.43 -10.50
N ARG A 66 16.87 3.61 -9.97
CA ARG A 66 16.93 2.17 -10.25
C ARG A 66 16.33 1.40 -9.09
N MET A 67 15.41 0.50 -9.40
CA MET A 67 14.90 -0.49 -8.44
C MET A 67 15.92 -1.62 -8.25
N LYS A 68 15.77 -2.38 -7.17
CA LYS A 68 16.65 -3.50 -6.85
C LYS A 68 16.68 -4.60 -7.92
N ASN A 69 15.58 -4.81 -8.62
CA ASN A 69 15.48 -5.74 -9.75
C ASN A 69 16.16 -5.24 -11.04
N GLY A 70 16.80 -4.05 -11.00
CA GLY A 70 17.46 -3.43 -12.14
C GLY A 70 16.56 -2.58 -13.02
N GLN A 71 15.24 -2.62 -12.82
CA GLN A 71 14.28 -1.82 -13.55
C GLN A 71 14.43 -0.34 -13.22
N MET A 72 14.29 0.52 -14.24
CA MET A 72 14.28 1.97 -14.03
C MET A 72 12.88 2.42 -13.62
N PHE A 73 12.83 3.34 -12.66
CA PHE A 73 11.61 3.95 -12.17
C PHE A 73 11.67 5.46 -12.39
N ALA A 74 10.76 5.98 -13.16
CA ALA A 74 10.67 7.40 -13.52
C ALA A 74 9.41 8.03 -12.91
N ARG A 75 9.31 9.35 -13.02
CA ARG A 75 8.14 10.11 -12.56
C ARG A 75 6.81 9.58 -13.12
N GLU A 76 6.81 9.19 -14.39
CA GLU A 76 5.64 8.68 -15.11
C GLU A 76 5.08 7.39 -14.47
N ASP A 77 5.96 6.62 -13.83
CA ASP A 77 5.59 5.38 -13.16
C ASP A 77 4.78 5.61 -11.88
N LEU A 78 4.79 6.83 -11.33
CA LEU A 78 3.96 7.18 -10.16
C LEU A 78 2.45 7.06 -10.45
N LEU A 79 2.03 7.37 -11.69
CA LEU A 79 0.61 7.36 -12.09
C LEU A 79 0.20 6.09 -12.85
N ARG A 80 1.16 5.21 -13.21
CA ARG A 80 0.89 4.02 -14.01
C ARG A 80 0.18 2.95 -13.19
N SER A 81 -1.17 2.93 -13.26
CA SER A 81 -2.05 1.96 -12.58
C SER A 81 -1.84 1.87 -11.06
N ARG A 82 -1.22 2.89 -10.44
CA ARG A 82 -0.92 2.92 -9.02
C ARG A 82 -1.90 3.78 -8.25
N ARG A 83 -2.17 3.35 -7.03
CA ARG A 83 -2.99 4.10 -6.06
C ARG A 83 -2.12 4.53 -4.89
N LEU A 84 -2.30 5.76 -4.43
CA LEU A 84 -1.67 6.24 -3.20
C LEU A 84 -2.43 5.65 -2.01
N LEU A 85 -1.74 4.92 -1.17
CA LEU A 85 -2.28 4.38 0.07
C LEU A 85 -2.01 5.33 1.24
N HIS A 86 -0.78 5.86 1.32
CA HIS A 86 -0.37 6.82 2.33
C HIS A 86 0.85 7.62 1.87
N ASP A 87 1.01 8.85 2.37
CA ASP A 87 2.22 9.66 2.19
C ASP A 87 2.50 10.50 3.43
N GLY A 88 3.76 10.78 3.69
CA GLY A 88 4.15 11.59 4.84
C GLY A 88 5.67 11.72 5.00
N PRO A 89 6.11 12.56 5.95
CA PRO A 89 7.53 12.75 6.24
C PRO A 89 8.09 11.54 7.00
N LEU A 90 9.27 11.10 6.61
CA LEU A 90 10.10 10.15 7.34
C LEU A 90 11.56 10.59 7.28
N GLN A 91 12.41 9.95 8.07
CA GLN A 91 13.85 10.15 8.04
C GLN A 91 14.54 8.86 7.64
N LEU A 92 15.35 8.89 6.60
CA LEU A 92 16.19 7.78 6.16
C LEU A 92 17.53 7.79 6.88
N LYS A 93 17.95 6.66 7.44
CA LYS A 93 19.28 6.49 8.02
C LYS A 93 20.26 6.00 6.96
N ASN A 94 21.31 6.77 6.71
CA ASN A 94 22.37 6.39 5.78
C ASN A 94 23.41 5.44 6.43
N ALA A 95 24.35 4.95 5.64
CA ALA A 95 25.40 4.06 6.12
C ALA A 95 26.29 4.67 7.22
N ALA A 96 26.42 6.00 7.26
CA ALA A 96 27.16 6.73 8.30
C ALA A 96 26.31 6.99 9.57
N GLY A 97 25.09 6.42 9.66
CA GLY A 97 24.19 6.61 10.79
C GLY A 97 23.47 7.96 10.83
N ARG A 98 23.62 8.80 9.81
CA ARG A 98 22.97 10.13 9.75
C ARG A 98 21.55 9.99 9.19
N LEU A 99 20.63 10.74 9.80
CA LEU A 99 19.24 10.82 9.36
C LEU A 99 19.10 11.90 8.27
N LYS A 100 18.32 11.60 7.25
CA LYS A 100 18.03 12.46 6.10
C LYS A 100 16.52 12.55 5.92
N ASP A 101 15.99 13.76 5.93
CA ASP A 101 14.56 13.98 5.74
C ASP A 101 14.14 13.58 4.33
N VAL A 102 13.02 12.87 4.25
CA VAL A 102 12.41 12.40 3.02
C VAL A 102 10.89 12.51 3.11
N HIS A 103 10.25 12.58 1.97
CA HIS A 103 8.82 12.39 1.85
C HIS A 103 8.57 10.96 1.33
N ALA A 104 7.98 10.13 2.17
CA ALA A 104 7.70 8.74 1.83
C ALA A 104 6.33 8.60 1.18
N LEU A 105 6.23 7.73 0.17
CA LEU A 105 4.97 7.36 -0.48
C LEU A 105 4.81 5.84 -0.41
N LEU A 106 3.66 5.42 0.09
CA LEU A 106 3.18 4.06 -0.02
C LEU A 106 2.15 3.99 -1.15
N LEU A 107 2.51 3.34 -2.22
CA LEU A 107 1.62 3.04 -3.35
C LEU A 107 1.11 1.61 -3.27
N SER A 108 0.25 1.21 -4.18
CA SER A 108 -0.37 -0.12 -4.20
C SER A 108 0.62 -1.29 -4.35
N ASP A 109 1.78 -1.06 -4.98
CA ASP A 109 2.77 -2.08 -5.33
C ASP A 109 4.21 -1.74 -4.93
N VAL A 110 4.46 -0.46 -4.57
CA VAL A 110 5.80 0.01 -4.22
C VAL A 110 5.78 0.99 -3.05
N PHE A 111 6.85 0.99 -2.28
CA PHE A 111 7.18 2.00 -1.27
C PHE A 111 8.38 2.80 -1.75
N LEU A 112 8.30 4.13 -1.73
CA LEU A 112 9.36 4.97 -2.26
C LEU A 112 9.62 6.23 -1.43
N PHE A 113 10.81 6.80 -1.63
CA PHE A 113 11.24 7.99 -0.92
C PHE A 113 11.59 9.11 -1.90
N LEU A 114 11.03 10.28 -1.64
CA LEU A 114 11.32 11.51 -2.35
C LEU A 114 12.09 12.47 -1.45
N GLN A 115 12.93 13.30 -2.05
CA GLN A 115 13.56 14.44 -1.42
C GLN A 115 13.09 15.72 -2.07
N GLU A 116 12.92 16.76 -1.28
CA GLU A 116 12.69 18.08 -1.79
C GLU A 116 14.04 18.75 -2.14
N LYS A 117 14.15 19.19 -3.38
CA LYS A 117 15.28 19.95 -3.91
C LYS A 117 14.75 21.05 -4.81
N ASP A 118 15.11 22.29 -4.51
CA ASP A 118 14.68 23.47 -5.28
C ASP A 118 13.15 23.51 -5.52
N GLN A 119 12.38 23.28 -4.46
CA GLN A 119 10.89 23.23 -4.45
C GLN A 119 10.28 22.11 -5.31
N LYS A 120 11.08 21.20 -5.85
CA LYS A 120 10.64 20.00 -6.56
C LYS A 120 10.99 18.75 -5.77
N TYR A 121 10.26 17.70 -6.05
CA TYR A 121 10.61 16.37 -5.59
C TYR A 121 11.56 15.68 -6.56
N VAL A 122 12.54 15.00 -6.03
CA VAL A 122 13.41 14.06 -6.75
C VAL A 122 13.43 12.74 -5.99
N PHE A 123 13.66 11.63 -6.68
CA PHE A 123 13.85 10.36 -5.97
C PHE A 123 15.04 10.47 -5.02
N ALA A 124 14.84 10.04 -3.78
CA ALA A 124 15.89 10.11 -2.79
C ALA A 124 17.09 9.26 -3.21
N SER A 125 18.27 9.66 -2.77
CA SER A 125 19.49 8.88 -2.94
C SER A 125 19.98 8.41 -1.57
N LEU A 126 20.15 7.11 -1.42
CA LEU A 126 20.61 6.48 -0.20
C LEU A 126 21.81 5.59 -0.49
N ASP A 127 22.99 6.20 -0.51
CA ASP A 127 24.24 5.55 -0.88
C ASP A 127 24.07 4.79 -2.22
N GLN A 128 24.22 3.48 -2.25
CA GLN A 128 24.02 2.64 -3.44
C GLN A 128 22.74 1.79 -3.36
N ARG A 129 21.86 2.08 -2.38
CA ARG A 129 20.65 1.30 -2.15
C ARG A 129 19.46 1.83 -2.96
N ALA A 130 18.56 0.93 -3.31
CA ALA A 130 17.32 1.29 -3.99
C ALA A 130 16.40 2.07 -3.03
N THR A 131 15.87 3.18 -3.51
CA THR A 131 14.93 4.05 -2.78
C THR A 131 13.49 3.90 -3.28
N VAL A 132 13.28 3.04 -4.26
CA VAL A 132 11.99 2.50 -4.68
C VAL A 132 11.99 1.00 -4.41
N ILE A 133 11.15 0.58 -3.49
CA ILE A 133 11.11 -0.76 -2.92
C ILE A 133 9.78 -1.40 -3.34
N SER A 134 9.83 -2.56 -4.01
CA SER A 134 8.63 -3.35 -4.28
C SER A 134 8.05 -3.89 -2.98
N LEU A 135 6.73 -3.90 -2.86
CA LEU A 135 6.03 -4.53 -1.72
C LEU A 135 6.17 -6.06 -1.76
N GLN A 136 6.38 -6.63 -2.94
CA GLN A 136 6.64 -8.06 -3.07
C GLN A 136 7.84 -8.48 -2.22
N LYS A 137 7.62 -9.41 -1.30
CA LYS A 137 8.63 -9.93 -0.38
C LYS A 137 9.28 -8.85 0.51
N LEU A 138 8.58 -7.73 0.73
CA LEU A 138 8.98 -6.74 1.72
C LEU A 138 8.59 -7.23 3.13
N ILE A 139 9.52 -7.13 4.06
CA ILE A 139 9.31 -7.44 5.47
C ILE A 139 9.52 -6.16 6.26
N VAL A 140 8.56 -5.83 7.13
CA VAL A 140 8.64 -4.68 8.03
C VAL A 140 8.86 -5.15 9.45
N ARG A 141 9.81 -4.53 10.17
CA ARG A 141 10.13 -4.85 11.57
C ARG A 141 10.42 -3.58 12.36
N GLU A 142 10.18 -3.64 13.64
CA GLU A 142 10.57 -2.59 14.58
C GLU A 142 12.09 -2.57 14.77
N VAL A 143 12.64 -1.37 15.01
CA VAL A 143 14.03 -1.22 15.42
C VAL A 143 14.11 -1.43 16.94
N ALA A 144 14.93 -2.38 17.40
CA ALA A 144 15.14 -2.59 18.83
C ALA A 144 15.73 -1.33 19.47
N HIS A 145 15.19 -0.93 20.61
CA HIS A 145 15.62 0.25 21.40
C HIS A 145 15.42 1.63 20.73
N GLU A 146 14.65 1.68 19.61
CA GLU A 146 14.29 2.93 18.94
C GLU A 146 12.78 2.97 18.66
N GLU A 147 12.05 3.68 19.49
CA GLU A 147 10.58 3.68 19.45
C GLU A 147 9.98 4.24 18.15
N ARG A 148 10.72 5.09 17.44
CA ARG A 148 10.28 5.74 16.19
C ARG A 148 10.82 5.05 14.95
N GLY A 149 11.70 4.04 15.12
CA GLY A 149 12.40 3.35 14.06
C GLY A 149 11.64 2.14 13.52
N LEU A 150 11.73 1.92 12.21
CA LEU A 150 11.30 0.70 11.54
C LEU A 150 12.32 0.28 10.48
N PHE A 151 12.45 -1.02 10.28
CA PHE A 151 13.25 -1.63 9.22
C PHE A 151 12.35 -2.06 8.06
N LEU A 152 12.77 -1.69 6.85
CA LEU A 152 12.26 -2.22 5.60
C LEU A 152 13.29 -3.21 5.06
N ILE A 153 12.94 -4.49 5.02
CA ILE A 153 13.84 -5.58 4.63
C ILE A 153 13.33 -6.17 3.32
N THR A 154 14.09 -6.02 2.26
CA THR A 154 13.76 -6.59 0.95
C THR A 154 14.38 -7.96 0.78
N ALA A 155 13.57 -9.02 0.80
CA ALA A 155 13.98 -10.37 0.47
C ALA A 155 13.87 -10.57 -1.05
N GLY A 156 14.89 -10.17 -1.80
CA GLY A 156 14.86 -10.25 -3.28
C GLY A 156 15.78 -11.34 -3.85
N ILE A 157 15.89 -11.38 -5.17
CA ILE A 157 16.70 -12.31 -5.96
C ILE A 157 18.21 -12.18 -5.68
N ALA A 158 18.63 -11.09 -5.06
CA ALA A 158 19.99 -10.80 -4.64
C ALA A 158 20.11 -10.77 -3.10
N ILE A 159 21.23 -10.28 -2.58
CA ILE A 159 21.47 -10.09 -1.16
C ILE A 159 20.34 -9.24 -0.54
N PRO A 160 19.74 -9.67 0.58
CA PRO A 160 18.74 -8.89 1.28
C PRO A 160 19.26 -7.49 1.63
N GLU A 161 18.46 -6.48 1.39
CA GLU A 161 18.79 -5.11 1.78
C GLU A 161 17.89 -4.68 2.92
N MET A 162 18.46 -3.95 3.87
CA MET A 162 17.77 -3.41 5.01
C MET A 162 17.90 -1.87 5.01
N VAL A 163 16.78 -1.20 5.02
CA VAL A 163 16.69 0.25 5.12
C VAL A 163 16.05 0.60 6.46
N GLU A 164 16.74 1.41 7.26
CA GLU A 164 16.22 1.92 8.51
C GLU A 164 15.60 3.30 8.29
N VAL A 165 14.35 3.46 8.71
CA VAL A 165 13.62 4.73 8.63
C VAL A 165 13.02 5.08 9.99
N HIS A 166 12.90 6.38 10.26
CA HIS A 166 12.38 6.92 11.52
C HIS A 166 11.17 7.82 11.23
N ALA A 167 10.12 7.62 11.99
CA ALA A 167 8.96 8.50 12.03
C ALA A 167 9.14 9.64 13.03
N SER A 168 8.20 10.57 13.08
CA SER A 168 8.21 11.68 14.05
C SER A 168 7.84 11.22 15.45
N SER A 169 6.98 10.20 15.56
CA SER A 169 6.53 9.62 16.82
C SER A 169 6.37 8.10 16.73
N ARG A 170 6.17 7.46 17.87
CA ARG A 170 5.86 6.03 17.98
C ARG A 170 4.52 5.70 17.32
N GLU A 171 3.52 6.56 17.50
CA GLU A 171 2.19 6.39 16.92
C GLU A 171 2.24 6.45 15.40
N GLU A 172 2.99 7.40 14.85
CA GLU A 172 3.19 7.51 13.41
C GLU A 172 3.96 6.30 12.86
N ARG A 173 5.00 5.83 13.55
CA ARG A 173 5.72 4.60 13.21
C ARG A 173 4.76 3.40 13.15
N ASN A 174 3.89 3.24 14.17
CA ASN A 174 2.91 2.15 14.20
C ASN A 174 1.92 2.25 13.04
N THR A 175 1.46 3.46 12.72
CA THR A 175 0.58 3.72 11.57
C THR A 175 1.26 3.31 10.25
N TRP A 176 2.51 3.71 10.03
CA TRP A 176 3.27 3.30 8.85
C TRP A 176 3.42 1.78 8.78
N MET A 177 3.81 1.14 9.87
CA MET A 177 3.98 -0.32 9.90
C MET A 177 2.70 -1.06 9.52
N GLN A 178 1.56 -0.66 10.10
CA GLN A 178 0.28 -1.28 9.81
C GLN A 178 -0.13 -1.08 8.35
N LEU A 179 -0.02 0.15 7.83
CA LEU A 179 -0.40 0.46 6.45
C LEU A 179 0.48 -0.28 5.42
N ILE A 180 1.78 -0.40 5.70
CA ILE A 180 2.69 -1.14 4.83
C ILE A 180 2.35 -2.64 4.88
N GLN A 181 2.06 -3.18 6.05
CA GLN A 181 1.70 -4.58 6.23
C GLN A 181 0.39 -4.92 5.52
N ASP A 182 -0.64 -4.09 5.68
CA ASP A 182 -1.92 -4.22 4.97
C ASP A 182 -1.75 -4.13 3.44
N ALA A 183 -0.80 -3.32 2.97
CA ALA A 183 -0.51 -3.19 1.55
C ALA A 183 0.21 -4.43 0.99
N ILE A 184 1.14 -5.02 1.74
CA ILE A 184 1.84 -6.26 1.37
C ILE A 184 0.84 -7.42 1.24
N GLU A 185 -0.06 -7.59 2.22
CA GLU A 185 -1.07 -8.64 2.21
C GLU A 185 -2.00 -8.54 1.00
N LYS A 186 -2.39 -7.33 0.61
CA LYS A 186 -3.23 -7.09 -0.58
C LYS A 186 -2.49 -7.31 -1.90
N ASP A 187 -1.21 -6.96 -1.96
CA ASP A 187 -0.37 -7.18 -3.15
C ASP A 187 -0.17 -8.69 -3.39
N ASP A 188 0.01 -9.46 -2.32
CA ASP A 188 0.12 -10.92 -2.39
C ASP A 188 -1.19 -11.58 -2.86
N ASP A 189 -2.35 -11.06 -2.44
CA ASP A 189 -3.67 -11.60 -2.81
C ASP A 189 -4.05 -11.23 -4.26
N GLU A 190 -3.76 -10.01 -4.72
CA GLU A 190 -3.94 -9.58 -6.12
C GLU A 190 -2.89 -10.21 -7.07
N GLY A 191 -1.75 -10.65 -6.55
CA GLY A 191 -0.64 -11.27 -7.30
C GLY A 191 -0.79 -12.77 -7.55
N ILE A 192 -1.78 -13.43 -6.94
CA ILE A 192 -2.19 -14.78 -7.32
C ILE A 192 -3.22 -14.61 -8.46
N PRO A 193 -2.86 -14.88 -9.75
CA PRO A 193 -3.89 -15.06 -10.77
C PRO A 193 -4.75 -16.22 -10.24
N SER A 194 -6.01 -15.99 -9.97
CA SER A 194 -6.93 -17.10 -9.81
C SER A 194 -6.80 -17.89 -11.13
N GLU A 195 -6.15 -19.05 -11.05
CA GLU A 195 -6.14 -19.99 -12.17
C GLU A 195 -7.60 -20.20 -12.53
N THR A 196 -8.01 -19.58 -13.61
CA THR A 196 -9.35 -19.83 -14.13
C THR A 196 -9.38 -21.31 -14.52
N GLU A 197 -10.53 -21.93 -14.35
CA GLU A 197 -10.72 -23.34 -14.71
C GLU A 197 -10.29 -23.61 -16.17
N GLU A 198 -10.26 -22.56 -16.99
CA GLU A 198 -9.77 -22.56 -18.37
C GLU A 198 -8.24 -22.65 -18.45
N ASP A 199 -7.50 -21.92 -17.61
CA ASP A 199 -6.02 -21.98 -17.55
C ASP A 199 -5.56 -23.35 -17.06
N ARG A 200 -6.28 -23.94 -16.11
CA ARG A 200 -6.03 -25.30 -15.61
C ARG A 200 -6.26 -26.35 -16.67
N LYS A 201 -7.34 -26.24 -17.46
CA LYS A 201 -7.62 -27.13 -18.59
C LYS A 201 -6.58 -26.98 -19.70
N LEU A 202 -6.10 -25.75 -19.95
CA LEU A 202 -5.05 -25.50 -20.94
C LEU A 202 -3.71 -26.12 -20.52
N LEU A 203 -3.35 -26.05 -19.24
CA LEU A 203 -2.16 -26.69 -18.68
C LEU A 203 -2.26 -28.24 -18.76
N GLU A 204 -3.42 -28.80 -18.42
CA GLU A 204 -3.65 -30.24 -18.50
C GLU A 204 -3.60 -30.74 -19.95
N THR A 205 -4.09 -29.95 -20.90
CA THR A 205 -4.05 -30.29 -22.31
C THR A 205 -2.60 -30.30 -22.85
N LYS A 206 -1.83 -29.25 -22.52
CA LYS A 206 -0.39 -29.18 -22.90
C LYS A 206 0.44 -30.28 -22.25
N THR A 207 0.11 -30.66 -21.02
CA THR A 207 0.84 -31.76 -20.32
C THR A 207 0.52 -33.11 -20.94
N LYS A 208 -0.71 -33.31 -21.45
CA LYS A 208 -1.10 -34.52 -22.21
C LYS A 208 -0.43 -34.59 -23.58
N GLU A 209 -0.32 -33.47 -24.29
CA GLU A 209 0.36 -33.38 -25.58
C GLU A 209 1.86 -33.71 -25.45
N MET A 210 2.56 -33.14 -24.43
CA MET A 210 3.97 -33.44 -24.18
C MET A 210 4.22 -34.89 -23.75
N ARG A 211 3.25 -35.58 -23.13
CA ARG A 211 3.35 -37.02 -22.78
C ARG A 211 3.06 -37.90 -24.01
N GLY A 212 2.25 -37.42 -24.95
CA GLY A 212 1.93 -38.15 -26.20
C GLY A 212 3.08 -38.17 -27.19
N GLU A 213 3.92 -37.16 -27.24
CA GLU A 213 5.09 -37.10 -28.11
C GLU A 213 6.27 -37.97 -27.64
N GLN A 214 6.37 -38.31 -26.35
CA GLN A 214 7.40 -39.22 -25.85
C GLN A 214 7.14 -40.71 -26.08
N LEU A 215 5.95 -41.07 -26.56
CA LEU A 215 5.61 -42.48 -26.86
C LEU A 215 5.64 -42.81 -28.34
N SER A 216 6.05 -41.87 -29.20
CA SER A 216 6.11 -42.07 -30.66
C SER A 216 7.55 -42.26 -31.18
N PHE A 217 8.55 -42.45 -30.33
CA PHE A 217 9.92 -42.78 -30.69
C PHE A 217 10.38 -44.04 -29.92
N CYS A 218 9.79 -45.17 -30.29
CA CYS A 218 10.36 -46.52 -30.08
C CYS A 218 10.00 -47.40 -31.26
#